data_0f0ba3cccba52b51feb6f1db8c5340d7
#
_entry.id   0f0ba3cccba52b51feb6f1db8c5340d7
#
_cell.length_a   1.000
_cell.length_b   1.000
_cell.length_c   1.000
_cell.angle_alpha   90.00
_cell.angle_beta   90.00
_cell.angle_gamma   90.00
#
_symmetry.space_group_name_H-M   'P 1'
#
loop_
_entity.id
_entity.type
_entity.pdbx_description
1 polymer ?
#
loop_
_entity_poly.entity_id
_entity_poly.type
_entity_poly.pdbx_seq_one_letter_code
_entity_poly.pdbx_strand_id
1 'polypeptide(L)'
;GDASSASSFAVDVAGFFQTEEISYNDFNGRWRAGFNLQNLGPKMSYDNTQSSTNFLPSNMKLGGGFDFILDDYNKVALNLEVSKLLVPTPQDPDLNGDGTITTAERNENNQNYDNIGWVEGVFQSFSDAPGGFSEELKEVTYSAGAEYLYQDSFSLRMGYFHENPDKGARQFFSLGAGFRYSAIKVDVSYLFSTSKVKNPLENTLRFSLTFNFGDQYDEY
;
A
#
# COMPACT_ATOMS: atom_id res chain seq x y z
N GLY A 1 -31.24 14.87 -2.53
CA GLY A 1 -30.41 15.42 -1.48
C GLY A 1 -29.25 16.14 -2.11
N ASP A 2 -29.03 17.37 -1.71
CA ASP A 2 -27.91 18.16 -2.19
C ASP A 2 -26.62 17.54 -1.66
N ALA A 3 -25.75 17.11 -2.55
CA ALA A 3 -24.43 16.61 -2.16
C ALA A 3 -23.61 17.81 -1.64
N SER A 4 -23.28 17.83 -0.36
CA SER A 4 -22.34 18.80 0.19
C SER A 4 -20.92 18.38 -0.09
N SER A 5 -20.05 19.33 -0.40
CA SER A 5 -18.61 19.06 -0.53
C SER A 5 -17.99 18.92 0.85
N ALA A 6 -17.22 17.86 1.05
CA ALA A 6 -16.42 17.67 2.25
C ALA A 6 -14.96 18.02 1.95
N SER A 7 -14.26 18.58 2.94
CA SER A 7 -12.83 18.86 2.85
C SER A 7 -12.11 18.43 4.13
N SER A 8 -10.92 17.91 3.98
CA SER A 8 -10.02 17.59 5.09
C SER A 8 -8.58 17.88 4.66
N PHE A 9 -7.66 17.87 5.60
CA PHE A 9 -6.24 17.92 5.30
C PHE A 9 -5.57 16.63 5.79
N ALA A 10 -4.52 16.23 5.12
CA ALA A 10 -3.72 15.09 5.52
C ALA A 10 -2.23 15.40 5.39
N VAL A 11 -1.44 14.70 6.19
CA VAL A 11 0.02 14.78 6.19
C VAL A 11 0.58 13.39 5.86
N ASP A 12 1.56 13.36 4.98
CA ASP A 12 2.34 12.17 4.67
C ASP A 12 3.75 12.33 5.23
N VAL A 13 4.27 11.27 5.82
CA VAL A 13 5.65 11.20 6.34
C VAL A 13 6.30 9.96 5.77
N ALA A 14 7.43 10.14 5.09
CA ALA A 14 8.17 9.03 4.49
C ALA A 14 9.65 9.14 4.77
N GLY A 15 10.32 7.99 4.80
CA GLY A 15 11.76 7.90 4.88
C GLY A 15 12.27 6.78 3.99
N PHE A 16 13.45 7.00 3.42
CA PHE A 16 14.14 6.04 2.58
C PHE A 16 15.61 5.97 2.97
N PHE A 17 16.12 4.76 3.03
CA PHE A 17 17.50 4.47 3.32
C PHE A 17 18.06 3.52 2.25
N GLN A 18 19.28 3.79 1.82
CA GLN A 18 20.01 2.94 0.90
C GLN A 18 21.47 2.89 1.33
N THR A 19 22.07 1.69 1.32
CA THR A 19 23.51 1.56 1.53
C THR A 19 24.29 1.97 0.30
N GLU A 20 25.54 2.25 0.48
CA GLU A 20 26.48 2.20 -0.63
C GLU A 20 26.63 0.76 -1.15
N GLU A 21 27.30 0.62 -2.28
CA GLU A 21 27.57 -0.68 -2.87
C GLU A 21 28.54 -1.47 -1.99
N ILE A 22 28.13 -2.67 -1.62
CA ILE A 22 28.87 -3.58 -0.76
C ILE A 22 29.38 -4.73 -1.64
N SER A 23 30.68 -4.97 -1.62
CA SER A 23 31.27 -6.07 -2.36
C SER A 23 31.10 -7.40 -1.63
N TYR A 24 30.56 -8.37 -2.32
CA TYR A 24 30.49 -9.78 -1.94
C TYR A 24 31.43 -10.60 -2.83
N ASN A 25 31.57 -11.90 -2.56
CA ASN A 25 32.56 -12.72 -3.29
C ASN A 25 32.31 -12.78 -4.81
N ASP A 26 31.05 -12.91 -5.22
CA ASP A 26 30.67 -13.16 -6.62
C ASP A 26 29.82 -12.04 -7.23
N PHE A 27 29.43 -11.04 -6.45
CA PHE A 27 28.58 -9.92 -6.89
C PHE A 27 28.76 -8.74 -5.94
N ASN A 28 28.32 -7.59 -6.34
CA ASN A 28 28.14 -6.45 -5.45
C ASN A 28 26.63 -6.31 -5.10
N GLY A 29 26.35 -5.70 -3.97
CA GLY A 29 24.97 -5.58 -3.53
C GLY A 29 24.69 -4.29 -2.79
N ARG A 30 23.40 -3.95 -2.73
CA ARG A 30 22.92 -2.75 -2.08
C ARG A 30 21.62 -3.03 -1.34
N TRP A 31 21.55 -2.68 -0.05
CA TRP A 31 20.34 -2.76 0.73
C TRP A 31 19.53 -1.48 0.60
N ARG A 32 18.22 -1.64 0.55
CA ARG A 32 17.25 -0.55 0.58
C ARG A 32 16.19 -0.83 1.63
N ALA A 33 15.78 0.21 2.34
CA ALA A 33 14.67 0.15 3.28
C ALA A 33 13.88 1.46 3.22
N GLY A 34 12.60 1.40 3.50
CA GLY A 34 11.77 2.60 3.52
C GLY A 34 10.52 2.41 4.34
N PHE A 35 9.97 3.53 4.76
CA PHE A 35 8.64 3.58 5.37
C PHE A 35 7.85 4.75 4.78
N ASN A 36 6.53 4.62 4.84
CA ASN A 36 5.62 5.68 4.46
C ASN A 36 4.37 5.61 5.33
N LEU A 37 4.04 6.73 5.97
CA LEU A 37 2.79 6.96 6.68
C LEU A 37 1.99 7.96 5.85
N GLN A 38 0.85 7.55 5.33
CA GLN A 38 0.06 8.34 4.39
C GLN A 38 -1.29 8.71 4.98
N ASN A 39 -1.81 9.86 4.52
CA ASN A 39 -3.15 10.34 4.82
C ASN A 39 -3.42 10.51 6.34
N LEU A 40 -2.42 10.87 7.13
CA LEU A 40 -2.62 11.17 8.55
C LEU A 40 -3.37 12.49 8.71
N GLY A 41 -4.63 12.44 9.15
CA GLY A 41 -5.44 13.63 9.28
C GLY A 41 -6.80 13.37 9.94
N PRO A 42 -7.53 14.45 10.28
CA PRO A 42 -8.81 14.35 10.94
C PRO A 42 -9.86 13.69 10.05
N LYS A 43 -10.89 13.15 10.70
CA LYS A 43 -12.05 12.59 10.02
C LYS A 43 -12.73 13.63 9.11
N MET A 44 -13.39 13.15 8.10
CA MET A 44 -14.12 13.95 7.14
C MET A 44 -15.64 13.73 7.30
N SER A 45 -16.41 14.81 7.32
CA SER A 45 -17.86 14.75 7.35
C SER A 45 -18.43 15.24 6.02
N TYR A 46 -19.42 14.52 5.49
CA TYR A 46 -20.14 14.86 4.27
C TYR A 46 -21.46 15.56 4.55
N ASP A 47 -21.80 15.76 5.81
CA ASP A 47 -22.99 16.49 6.23
C ASP A 47 -22.64 17.70 7.08
N ASN A 48 -23.54 18.71 7.05
CA ASN A 48 -23.37 19.94 7.83
C ASN A 48 -23.64 19.73 9.33
N THR A 49 -24.13 18.56 9.72
CA THR A 49 -24.49 18.23 11.11
C THR A 49 -23.39 17.47 11.84
N GLN A 50 -22.35 17.04 11.12
CA GLN A 50 -21.25 16.18 11.62
C GLN A 50 -21.77 14.88 12.27
N SER A 51 -22.97 14.46 11.89
CA SER A 51 -23.59 13.25 12.43
C SER A 51 -23.00 11.96 11.87
N SER A 52 -22.24 12.06 10.79
CA SER A 52 -21.55 10.93 10.16
C SER A 52 -20.15 11.36 9.74
N THR A 53 -19.14 10.85 10.43
CA THR A 53 -17.73 11.13 10.16
C THR A 53 -17.03 9.88 9.64
N ASN A 54 -16.14 10.05 8.67
CA ASN A 54 -15.36 8.95 8.11
C ASN A 54 -13.88 9.21 8.34
N PHE A 55 -13.16 8.18 8.75
CA PHE A 55 -11.70 8.25 8.82
C PHE A 55 -11.12 8.44 7.42
N LEU A 56 -10.06 9.25 7.31
CA LEU A 56 -9.23 9.21 6.13
C LEU A 56 -8.57 7.83 6.01
N PRO A 57 -8.32 7.34 4.81
CA PRO A 57 -7.66 6.05 4.60
C PRO A 57 -6.17 6.14 4.94
N SER A 58 -5.89 6.42 6.22
CA SER A 58 -4.52 6.46 6.73
C SER A 58 -3.87 5.10 6.55
N ASN A 59 -2.63 5.08 6.10
CA ASN A 59 -1.95 3.84 5.75
C ASN A 59 -0.49 3.88 6.17
N MET A 60 0.01 2.76 6.66
CA MET A 60 1.43 2.54 6.92
C MET A 60 1.98 1.54 5.92
N LYS A 61 3.13 1.86 5.34
CA LYS A 61 3.91 0.96 4.48
C LYS A 61 5.33 0.83 5.00
N LEU A 62 5.83 -0.38 5.05
CA LEU A 62 7.20 -0.70 5.36
C LEU A 62 7.75 -1.56 4.23
N GLY A 63 8.86 -1.14 3.66
CA GLY A 63 9.50 -1.83 2.54
C GLY A 63 10.97 -2.11 2.77
N GLY A 64 11.44 -3.20 2.19
CA GLY A 64 12.83 -3.55 2.13
C GLY A 64 13.18 -4.15 0.78
N GLY A 65 14.42 -4.00 0.36
CA GLY A 65 14.90 -4.55 -0.90
C GLY A 65 16.39 -4.78 -0.91
N PHE A 66 16.80 -5.56 -1.88
CA PHE A 66 18.20 -5.82 -2.13
C PHE A 66 18.46 -5.83 -3.63
N ASP A 67 19.50 -5.12 -4.05
CA ASP A 67 19.99 -5.09 -5.42
C ASP A 67 21.22 -5.99 -5.52
N PHE A 68 21.16 -6.99 -6.39
CA PHE A 68 22.29 -7.80 -6.81
C PHE A 68 22.89 -7.15 -8.06
N ILE A 69 24.10 -6.65 -7.96
CA ILE A 69 24.87 -6.08 -9.06
C ILE A 69 25.82 -7.19 -9.51
N LEU A 70 25.40 -7.94 -10.53
CA LEU A 70 26.09 -9.15 -10.96
C LEU A 70 27.34 -8.81 -11.78
N ASP A 71 27.23 -7.79 -12.61
CA ASP A 71 28.31 -7.22 -13.42
C ASP A 71 27.92 -5.80 -13.89
N ASP A 72 28.73 -5.19 -14.74
CA ASP A 72 28.51 -3.83 -15.28
C ASP A 72 27.23 -3.70 -16.10
N TYR A 73 26.62 -4.81 -16.52
CA TYR A 73 25.45 -4.83 -17.40
C TYR A 73 24.21 -5.42 -16.74
N ASN A 74 24.38 -6.28 -15.74
CA ASN A 74 23.31 -7.11 -15.21
C ASN A 74 23.04 -6.81 -13.73
N LYS A 75 21.84 -6.36 -13.43
CA LYS A 75 21.38 -6.10 -12.06
C LYS A 75 20.04 -6.82 -11.82
N VAL A 76 19.87 -7.38 -10.63
CA VAL A 76 18.61 -7.96 -10.17
C VAL A 76 18.21 -7.28 -8.87
N ALA A 77 17.03 -6.72 -8.80
CA ALA A 77 16.48 -6.10 -7.60
C ALA A 77 15.33 -6.95 -7.06
N LEU A 78 15.35 -7.24 -5.77
CA LEU A 78 14.25 -7.86 -5.04
C LEU A 78 13.68 -6.86 -4.04
N ASN A 79 12.35 -6.82 -3.94
CA ASN A 79 11.63 -5.92 -3.06
C ASN A 79 10.51 -6.66 -2.33
N LEU A 80 10.33 -6.32 -1.06
CA LEU A 80 9.21 -6.75 -0.23
C LEU A 80 8.59 -5.52 0.41
N GLU A 81 7.27 -5.46 0.47
CA GLU A 81 6.52 -4.40 1.16
C GLU A 81 5.38 -5.04 1.96
N VAL A 82 5.18 -4.54 3.16
CA VAL A 82 4.00 -4.79 3.97
C VAL A 82 3.27 -3.47 4.17
N SER A 83 1.94 -3.53 4.14
CA SER A 83 1.09 -2.36 4.31
C SER A 83 -0.09 -2.68 5.20
N LYS A 84 -0.44 -1.73 6.07
CA LYS A 84 -1.60 -1.83 6.95
C LYS A 84 -2.40 -0.52 6.92
N LEU A 85 -3.72 -0.65 6.82
CA LEU A 85 -4.63 0.47 6.96
C LEU A 85 -4.68 0.85 8.45
N LEU A 86 -4.44 2.13 8.75
CA LEU A 86 -4.43 2.69 10.09
C LEU A 86 -5.81 3.32 10.44
N VAL A 87 -6.85 2.55 10.25
CA VAL A 87 -8.24 2.92 10.54
C VAL A 87 -8.81 1.86 11.46
N PRO A 88 -9.53 2.24 12.52
CA PRO A 88 -10.11 1.28 13.45
C PRO A 88 -10.99 0.26 12.75
N THR A 89 -10.88 -0.99 13.16
CA THR A 89 -11.75 -2.05 12.66
C THR A 89 -13.16 -1.90 13.24
N PRO A 90 -14.21 -1.87 12.41
CA PRO A 90 -15.58 -1.87 12.92
C PRO A 90 -15.84 -3.07 13.82
N GLN A 91 -16.40 -2.82 15.00
CA GLN A 91 -16.69 -3.85 15.98
C GLN A 91 -18.01 -4.56 15.69
N ASP A 92 -18.18 -5.74 16.27
CA ASP A 92 -19.44 -6.48 16.17
C ASP A 92 -20.57 -5.65 16.81
N PRO A 93 -21.68 -5.39 16.10
CA PRO A 93 -22.81 -4.66 16.65
C PRO A 93 -23.64 -5.47 17.65
N ASP A 94 -23.43 -6.76 17.80
CA ASP A 94 -24.03 -7.59 18.87
C ASP A 94 -23.28 -7.34 20.18
N LEU A 95 -23.63 -6.24 20.87
CA LEU A 95 -22.92 -5.78 22.06
C LEU A 95 -23.16 -6.68 23.30
N ASN A 96 -24.28 -7.39 23.35
CA ASN A 96 -24.62 -8.25 24.47
C ASN A 96 -24.31 -9.74 24.22
N GLY A 97 -23.98 -10.13 23.00
CA GLY A 97 -23.59 -11.48 22.61
C GLY A 97 -24.77 -12.47 22.58
N ASP A 98 -26.01 -12.01 22.42
CA ASP A 98 -27.18 -12.88 22.38
C ASP A 98 -27.53 -13.43 20.99
N GLY A 99 -26.74 -13.03 19.96
CA GLY A 99 -26.90 -13.42 18.57
C GLY A 99 -27.98 -12.62 17.83
N THR A 100 -28.57 -11.58 18.46
CA THR A 100 -29.63 -10.75 17.87
C THR A 100 -29.22 -9.27 17.87
N ILE A 101 -28.93 -8.72 16.70
CA ILE A 101 -28.52 -7.31 16.58
C ILE A 101 -29.77 -6.42 16.58
N THR A 102 -29.96 -5.69 17.67
CA THR A 102 -31.03 -4.70 17.78
C THR A 102 -30.67 -3.36 17.15
N THR A 103 -31.67 -2.52 16.86
CA THR A 103 -31.42 -1.14 16.38
C THR A 103 -30.69 -0.29 17.43
N ALA A 104 -30.93 -0.53 18.71
CA ALA A 104 -30.26 0.19 19.79
C ALA A 104 -28.77 -0.13 19.83
N GLU A 105 -28.41 -1.39 19.80
CA GLU A 105 -27.00 -1.84 19.77
C GLU A 105 -26.25 -1.33 18.53
N ARG A 106 -26.90 -1.39 17.38
CA ARG A 106 -26.30 -0.84 16.14
C ARG A 106 -26.04 0.65 16.26
N ASN A 107 -26.97 1.41 16.83
CA ASN A 107 -26.78 2.85 17.02
C ASN A 107 -25.69 3.14 18.04
N GLU A 108 -25.64 2.39 19.13
CA GLU A 108 -24.60 2.51 20.16
C GLU A 108 -23.22 2.17 19.59
N ASN A 109 -23.10 1.07 18.84
CA ASN A 109 -21.86 0.68 18.19
C ASN A 109 -21.37 1.76 17.21
N ASN A 110 -22.26 2.32 16.39
CA ASN A 110 -21.93 3.41 15.48
C ASN A 110 -21.48 4.67 16.23
N GLN A 111 -22.15 5.03 17.32
CA GLN A 111 -21.75 6.17 18.15
C GLN A 111 -20.37 5.96 18.79
N ASN A 112 -20.11 4.75 19.29
CA ASN A 112 -18.80 4.40 19.84
C ASN A 112 -17.71 4.55 18.79
N TYR A 113 -17.92 4.05 17.57
CA TYR A 113 -17.00 4.19 16.45
C TYR A 113 -16.80 5.66 16.03
N ASP A 114 -17.88 6.43 15.97
CA ASP A 114 -17.84 7.84 15.61
C ASP A 114 -17.16 8.71 16.69
N ASN A 115 -17.13 8.27 17.94
CA ASN A 115 -16.44 8.97 19.02
C ASN A 115 -14.92 8.72 19.05
N ILE A 116 -14.39 7.69 18.37
CA ILE A 116 -12.97 7.43 18.31
C ILE A 116 -12.27 8.61 17.63
N GLY A 117 -11.30 9.23 18.31
CA GLY A 117 -10.47 10.29 17.73
C GLY A 117 -9.58 9.74 16.61
N TRP A 118 -9.25 10.55 15.61
CA TRP A 118 -8.45 10.06 14.48
C TRP A 118 -7.04 9.59 14.90
N VAL A 119 -6.39 10.28 15.84
CA VAL A 119 -5.08 9.86 16.38
C VAL A 119 -5.22 8.56 17.17
N GLU A 120 -6.24 8.47 18.02
CA GLU A 120 -6.56 7.27 18.79
C GLU A 120 -6.80 6.08 17.86
N GLY A 121 -7.59 6.29 16.80
CA GLY A 121 -7.88 5.28 15.79
C GLY A 121 -6.65 4.72 15.09
N VAL A 122 -5.66 5.56 14.80
CA VAL A 122 -4.37 5.11 14.24
C VAL A 122 -3.68 4.10 15.17
N PHE A 123 -3.67 4.34 16.47
CA PHE A 123 -3.04 3.42 17.43
C PHE A 123 -3.90 2.18 17.72
N GLN A 124 -5.22 2.35 17.81
CA GLN A 124 -6.14 1.23 18.02
C GLN A 124 -6.09 0.22 16.88
N SER A 125 -5.93 0.67 15.63
CA SER A 125 -5.89 -0.19 14.44
C SER A 125 -4.82 -1.30 14.47
N PHE A 126 -3.94 -1.34 15.45
CA PHE A 126 -2.95 -2.41 15.60
C PHE A 126 -3.43 -3.56 16.50
N SER A 127 -4.57 -3.42 17.18
CA SER A 127 -5.01 -4.40 18.17
C SER A 127 -6.52 -4.43 18.41
N ASP A 128 -7.32 -3.92 17.49
CA ASP A 128 -8.76 -3.76 17.65
C ASP A 128 -9.61 -4.76 16.84
N ALA A 129 -9.00 -5.66 16.12
CA ALA A 129 -9.73 -6.68 15.37
C ALA A 129 -10.49 -7.62 16.33
N PRO A 130 -11.83 -7.81 16.14
CA PRO A 130 -12.67 -8.64 17.02
C PRO A 130 -12.18 -10.07 17.20
N GLY A 131 -11.59 -10.67 16.16
CA GLY A 131 -10.98 -12.01 16.20
C GLY A 131 -9.57 -12.05 16.78
N GLY A 132 -9.08 -10.94 17.35
CA GLY A 132 -7.78 -10.80 17.99
C GLY A 132 -6.61 -10.84 17.00
N PHE A 133 -5.42 -11.17 17.48
CA PHE A 133 -4.17 -11.10 16.70
C PHE A 133 -4.20 -11.86 15.37
N SER A 134 -4.92 -12.97 15.31
CA SER A 134 -5.07 -13.76 14.06
C SER A 134 -5.84 -12.98 12.99
N GLU A 135 -6.80 -12.15 13.38
CA GLU A 135 -7.54 -11.28 12.47
C GLU A 135 -6.74 -10.04 12.11
N GLU A 136 -6.01 -9.46 13.06
CA GLU A 136 -5.08 -8.36 12.80
C GLU A 136 -4.08 -8.68 11.69
N LEU A 137 -3.54 -9.91 11.69
CA LEU A 137 -2.64 -10.35 10.61
C LEU A 137 -3.31 -10.42 9.24
N LYS A 138 -4.63 -10.62 9.19
CA LYS A 138 -5.37 -10.62 7.92
C LYS A 138 -5.57 -9.22 7.35
N GLU A 139 -5.43 -8.18 8.14
CA GLU A 139 -5.51 -6.78 7.70
C GLU A 139 -4.22 -6.28 7.05
N VAL A 140 -3.14 -7.01 7.25
CA VAL A 140 -1.87 -6.70 6.61
C VAL A 140 -1.88 -7.20 5.18
N THR A 141 -1.58 -6.29 4.24
CA THR A 141 -1.31 -6.64 2.85
C THR A 141 0.18 -6.72 2.62
N TYR A 142 0.60 -7.55 1.68
CA TYR A 142 2.01 -7.67 1.33
C TYR A 142 2.20 -7.79 -0.17
N SER A 143 3.34 -7.30 -0.61
CA SER A 143 3.76 -7.43 -1.99
C SER A 143 5.22 -7.85 -2.09
N ALA A 144 5.53 -8.58 -3.13
CA ALA A 144 6.87 -8.95 -3.51
C ALA A 144 7.11 -8.58 -4.97
N GLY A 145 8.29 -8.09 -5.27
CA GLY A 145 8.66 -7.70 -6.63
C GLY A 145 10.09 -8.09 -6.95
N ALA A 146 10.32 -8.39 -8.21
CA ALA A 146 11.63 -8.59 -8.78
C ALA A 146 11.78 -7.77 -10.06
N GLU A 147 12.94 -7.17 -10.24
CA GLU A 147 13.33 -6.45 -11.46
C GLU A 147 14.68 -6.99 -11.92
N TYR A 148 14.77 -7.31 -13.20
CA TYR A 148 16.03 -7.50 -13.89
C TYR A 148 16.30 -6.30 -14.78
N LEU A 149 17.46 -5.72 -14.64
CA LEU A 149 17.90 -4.55 -15.39
C LEU A 149 19.13 -4.89 -16.20
N TYR A 150 19.06 -4.64 -17.50
CA TYR A 150 20.15 -4.86 -18.44
C TYR A 150 20.65 -3.54 -19.02
N GLN A 151 21.95 -3.26 -18.86
CA GLN A 151 22.63 -2.04 -19.33
C GLN A 151 21.91 -0.74 -18.92
N ASP A 152 21.26 -0.72 -17.75
CA ASP A 152 20.44 0.41 -17.28
C ASP A 152 19.39 0.94 -18.27
N SER A 153 19.20 0.18 -19.36
CA SER A 153 18.33 0.57 -20.48
C SER A 153 17.10 -0.31 -20.62
N PHE A 154 17.24 -1.62 -20.42
CA PHE A 154 16.14 -2.57 -20.55
C PHE A 154 15.81 -3.19 -19.20
N SER A 155 14.54 -3.22 -18.84
CA SER A 155 14.07 -3.81 -17.60
C SER A 155 12.93 -4.80 -17.80
N LEU A 156 13.00 -5.92 -17.08
CA LEU A 156 11.90 -6.87 -16.93
C LEU A 156 11.48 -6.87 -15.46
N ARG A 157 10.19 -6.85 -15.20
CA ARG A 157 9.61 -6.76 -13.86
C ARG A 157 8.55 -7.81 -13.67
N MET A 158 8.52 -8.37 -12.48
CA MET A 158 7.42 -9.19 -12.00
C MET A 158 7.05 -8.78 -10.57
N GLY A 159 5.78 -8.89 -10.24
CA GLY A 159 5.29 -8.56 -8.91
C GLY A 159 4.11 -9.41 -8.52
N TYR A 160 3.95 -9.59 -7.23
CA TYR A 160 2.79 -10.24 -6.61
C TYR A 160 2.27 -9.38 -5.47
N PHE A 161 0.97 -9.18 -5.43
CA PHE A 161 0.26 -8.49 -4.35
C PHE A 161 -0.75 -9.44 -3.72
N HIS A 162 -0.81 -9.42 -2.39
CA HIS A 162 -1.73 -10.24 -1.62
C HIS A 162 -2.46 -9.43 -0.55
N GLU A 163 -3.76 -9.54 -0.56
CA GLU A 163 -4.67 -9.12 0.50
C GLU A 163 -5.53 -10.32 0.91
N ASN A 164 -5.77 -10.45 2.21
CA ASN A 164 -6.51 -11.59 2.74
C ASN A 164 -7.92 -11.64 2.14
N PRO A 165 -8.45 -12.83 1.76
CA PRO A 165 -9.80 -12.99 1.23
C PRO A 165 -10.92 -12.45 2.15
N ASP A 166 -10.71 -12.47 3.47
CA ASP A 166 -11.69 -11.98 4.46
C ASP A 166 -11.69 -10.44 4.60
N LYS A 167 -10.65 -9.74 4.08
CA LYS A 167 -10.44 -8.29 4.28
C LYS A 167 -10.41 -7.48 2.98
N GLY A 168 -10.68 -8.07 1.80
CA GLY A 168 -10.73 -7.36 0.53
C GLY A 168 -10.42 -8.24 -0.67
N ALA A 169 -9.71 -9.35 -0.47
CA ALA A 169 -9.50 -10.42 -1.45
C ALA A 169 -8.76 -9.99 -2.74
N ARG A 170 -8.01 -8.89 -2.73
CA ARG A 170 -7.23 -8.47 -3.89
C ARG A 170 -5.93 -9.26 -3.97
N GLN A 171 -5.83 -10.08 -4.99
CA GLN A 171 -4.64 -10.88 -5.26
C GLN A 171 -4.33 -10.79 -6.75
N PHE A 172 -3.11 -10.42 -7.10
CA PHE A 172 -2.74 -10.31 -8.50
C PHE A 172 -1.24 -10.48 -8.72
N PHE A 173 -0.90 -11.00 -9.89
CA PHE A 173 0.42 -10.92 -10.46
C PHE A 173 0.52 -9.74 -11.43
N SER A 174 1.69 -9.15 -11.53
CA SER A 174 2.02 -8.17 -12.55
C SER A 174 3.27 -8.57 -13.30
N LEU A 175 3.27 -8.34 -14.59
CA LEU A 175 4.46 -8.44 -15.43
C LEU A 175 4.66 -7.10 -16.13
N GLY A 176 5.91 -6.68 -16.24
CA GLY A 176 6.24 -5.42 -16.88
C GLY A 176 7.56 -5.48 -17.63
N ALA A 177 7.69 -4.62 -18.62
CA ALA A 177 8.92 -4.35 -19.33
C ALA A 177 9.13 -2.84 -19.46
N GLY A 178 10.38 -2.41 -19.39
CA GLY A 178 10.75 -1.00 -19.57
C GLY A 178 11.93 -0.88 -20.51
N PHE A 179 11.97 0.22 -21.22
CA PHE A 179 13.09 0.57 -22.08
C PHE A 179 13.40 2.05 -21.90
N ARG A 180 14.68 2.35 -21.66
CA ARG A 180 15.20 3.71 -21.54
C ARG A 180 16.21 3.97 -22.64
N TYR A 181 16.02 5.06 -23.35
CA TYR A 181 16.96 5.55 -24.34
C TYR A 181 17.11 7.08 -24.22
N SER A 182 18.30 7.53 -23.87
CA SER A 182 18.57 8.96 -23.63
C SER A 182 17.56 9.55 -22.60
N ALA A 183 16.87 10.60 -22.97
CA ALA A 183 15.90 11.29 -22.12
C ALA A 183 14.52 10.60 -22.03
N ILE A 184 14.29 9.51 -22.78
CA ILE A 184 12.97 8.88 -22.88
C ILE A 184 13.01 7.52 -22.20
N LYS A 185 12.02 7.27 -21.34
CA LYS A 185 11.75 5.96 -20.75
C LYS A 185 10.31 5.54 -21.05
N VAL A 186 10.14 4.33 -21.57
CA VAL A 186 8.85 3.71 -21.86
C VAL A 186 8.70 2.50 -20.96
N ASP A 187 7.59 2.43 -20.21
CA ASP A 187 7.26 1.26 -19.40
C ASP A 187 5.89 0.73 -19.80
N VAL A 188 5.77 -0.59 -19.87
CA VAL A 188 4.51 -1.30 -20.12
C VAL A 188 4.35 -2.35 -19.03
N SER A 189 3.16 -2.46 -18.46
CA SER A 189 2.87 -3.51 -17.49
C SER A 189 1.45 -4.04 -17.64
N TYR A 190 1.29 -5.31 -17.33
CA TYR A 190 0.01 -6.00 -17.35
C TYR A 190 -0.25 -6.67 -16.02
N LEU A 191 -1.50 -6.62 -15.55
CA LEU A 191 -1.94 -7.12 -14.27
C LEU A 191 -2.92 -8.27 -14.47
N PHE A 192 -2.58 -9.42 -13.85
CA PHE A 192 -3.39 -10.64 -13.86
C PHE A 192 -4.02 -10.84 -12.49
N SER A 193 -5.34 -10.86 -12.40
CA SER A 193 -6.00 -11.22 -11.15
C SER A 193 -5.87 -12.73 -10.89
N THR A 194 -5.56 -13.07 -9.64
CA THR A 194 -5.56 -14.47 -9.15
C THR A 194 -6.66 -14.71 -8.14
N SER A 195 -7.39 -13.67 -7.77
CA SER A 195 -8.52 -13.73 -6.85
C SER A 195 -9.78 -14.22 -7.54
N LYS A 196 -10.64 -14.90 -6.78
CA LYS A 196 -12.01 -15.23 -7.21
C LYS A 196 -12.94 -14.01 -7.22
N VAL A 197 -12.58 -12.97 -6.46
CA VAL A 197 -13.30 -11.70 -6.41
C VAL A 197 -12.79 -10.82 -7.54
N LYS A 198 -13.69 -10.34 -8.39
CA LYS A 198 -13.33 -9.44 -9.49
C LYS A 198 -12.77 -8.14 -8.96
N ASN A 199 -11.56 -7.81 -9.42
CA ASN A 199 -10.92 -6.54 -9.13
C ASN A 199 -11.12 -5.60 -10.33
N PRO A 200 -11.53 -4.34 -10.11
CA PRO A 200 -11.64 -3.35 -11.20
C PRO A 200 -10.33 -3.13 -11.98
N LEU A 201 -9.20 -3.48 -11.39
CA LEU A 201 -7.86 -3.35 -12.01
C LEU A 201 -7.40 -4.63 -12.75
N GLU A 202 -8.19 -5.71 -12.72
CA GLU A 202 -7.79 -6.94 -13.40
C GLU A 202 -7.74 -6.75 -14.91
N ASN A 203 -6.83 -7.47 -15.56
CA ASN A 203 -6.61 -7.40 -17.00
C ASN A 203 -6.32 -5.98 -17.52
N THR A 204 -5.69 -5.16 -16.71
CA THR A 204 -5.33 -3.79 -17.07
C THR A 204 -3.94 -3.75 -17.69
N LEU A 205 -3.86 -3.24 -18.90
CA LEU A 205 -2.60 -2.83 -19.52
C LEU A 205 -2.30 -1.38 -19.11
N ARG A 206 -1.11 -1.16 -18.54
CA ARG A 206 -0.62 0.17 -18.19
C ARG A 206 0.54 0.53 -19.08
N PHE A 207 0.52 1.75 -19.56
CA PHE A 207 1.57 2.33 -20.37
C PHE A 207 2.03 3.64 -19.70
N SER A 208 3.35 3.82 -19.58
CA SER A 208 3.94 5.04 -19.05
C SER A 208 5.05 5.53 -19.96
N LEU A 209 5.09 6.82 -20.14
CA LEU A 209 6.12 7.53 -20.90
C LEU A 209 6.73 8.60 -19.98
N THR A 210 8.04 8.51 -19.73
CA THR A 210 8.75 9.45 -18.89
C THR A 210 9.79 10.19 -19.71
N PHE A 211 9.85 11.52 -19.56
CA PHE A 211 10.85 12.37 -20.17
C PHE A 211 11.73 12.97 -19.07
N ASN A 212 13.03 12.75 -19.14
CA ASN A 212 14.03 13.33 -18.24
C ASN A 212 14.71 14.50 -18.97
N PHE A 213 14.40 15.72 -18.54
CA PHE A 213 15.01 16.93 -19.07
C PHE A 213 15.98 17.53 -18.04
N GLY A 214 17.23 17.68 -18.45
CA GLY A 214 18.28 18.31 -17.64
C GLY A 214 19.00 17.33 -16.72
N ASP A 215 20.22 17.67 -16.45
CA ASP A 215 21.25 17.02 -15.66
C ASP A 215 21.55 15.56 -16.00
N GLN A 216 22.72 15.38 -16.52
CA GLN A 216 23.39 14.10 -16.44
C GLN A 216 23.45 13.75 -14.94
N TYR A 217 22.59 12.85 -14.52
CA TYR A 217 22.83 12.16 -13.26
C TYR A 217 24.13 11.42 -13.46
N ASP A 218 25.19 11.88 -12.80
CA ASP A 218 26.41 11.14 -12.69
C ASP A 218 26.01 9.77 -12.12
N GLU A 219 26.21 8.75 -12.93
CA GLU A 219 26.05 7.36 -12.55
C GLU A 219 27.10 7.05 -11.47
N TYR A 220 26.64 6.91 -10.22
CA TYR A 220 27.41 6.33 -9.15
C TYR A 220 27.07 4.85 -8.99
#